data_a8dd7c985781995a67f39e90b5960dfb
#
_entry.id   a8dd7c985781995a67f39e90b5960dfb
#
_cell.length_a   1.000
_cell.length_b   1.000
_cell.length_c   1.000
_cell.angle_alpha   90.00
_cell.angle_beta   90.00
_cell.angle_gamma   90.00
#
_symmetry.space_group_name_H-M   'P 1'
#
loop_
_entity.id
_entity.type
_entity.pdbx_description
1 polymer ?
#
loop_
_entity_poly.entity_id
_entity_poly.type
_entity_poly.pdbx_seq_one_letter_code
_entity_poly.pdbx_strand_id
1 'polypeptide(L)'
;MRWRAFPVVAAWFIVAGTWTQAQAPAPKNPLEGDQAAIRSGMGLFRARCADCHGMDAHGVRGPDITQVWASGRTDEGLFTTIKNGIAGTEMPAQPRLFDHETWQILAYLRTLAASNRPEPPRGDAENGKKVYQANCVSCHRVNGAGGRLGPDLSRIGTARSREVLELRIRGGVEGFLPGYEPVTLTPVTGTTVVGVKKNEDLFSVQIMDSRERIQGYDKSSLKELQDNPRSAMPAFGSNRISEKELDDLIRYLQTLRGFDPSVIQ
;
A
#
# COMPACT_ATOMS: atom_id res chain seq x y z
N MET A 1 1.90 91.02 -12.39
CA MET A 1 1.16 89.88 -11.83
C MET A 1 1.25 88.68 -12.80
N ARG A 2 2.04 87.68 -12.49
CA ARG A 2 2.19 86.46 -13.33
C ARG A 2 1.53 85.25 -12.58
N TRP A 3 0.45 84.77 -13.16
CA TRP A 3 -0.24 83.55 -12.66
C TRP A 3 0.49 82.29 -13.14
N ARG A 4 0.92 81.49 -12.22
CA ARG A 4 1.50 80.16 -12.50
C ARG A 4 0.36 79.15 -12.46
N ALA A 5 0.12 78.53 -13.60
CA ALA A 5 -0.78 77.38 -13.66
C ALA A 5 -0.06 76.09 -13.16
N PHE A 6 -0.69 75.39 -12.22
CA PHE A 6 -0.23 74.06 -11.78
C PHE A 6 -0.95 72.96 -12.60
N PRO A 7 -0.24 71.95 -13.13
CA PRO A 7 -0.90 70.85 -13.79
C PRO A 7 -1.49 69.92 -12.78
N VAL A 8 -2.77 69.55 -12.91
CA VAL A 8 -3.46 68.52 -12.19
C VAL A 8 -3.09 67.19 -12.85
N VAL A 9 -2.29 66.35 -12.17
CA VAL A 9 -2.00 65.01 -12.60
C VAL A 9 -3.13 64.06 -12.10
N ALA A 10 -4.00 63.65 -13.01
CA ALA A 10 -5.02 62.62 -12.71
C ALA A 10 -4.35 61.23 -12.64
N ALA A 11 -4.25 60.68 -11.45
CA ALA A 11 -3.78 59.31 -11.25
C ALA A 11 -4.93 58.33 -11.54
N TRP A 12 -4.80 57.57 -12.61
CA TRP A 12 -5.69 56.45 -12.92
C TRP A 12 -5.28 55.22 -12.09
N PHE A 13 -6.10 54.85 -11.10
CA PHE A 13 -5.96 53.59 -10.40
C PHE A 13 -6.53 52.47 -11.27
N ILE A 14 -5.65 51.63 -11.85
CA ILE A 14 -6.03 50.38 -12.50
C ILE A 14 -6.28 49.37 -11.40
N VAL A 15 -7.54 49.11 -11.10
CA VAL A 15 -7.93 47.99 -10.24
C VAL A 15 -7.76 46.68 -11.06
N ALA A 16 -6.63 46.00 -10.88
CA ALA A 16 -6.42 44.67 -11.43
C ALA A 16 -7.33 43.70 -10.67
N GLY A 17 -8.50 43.42 -11.24
CA GLY A 17 -9.38 42.36 -10.76
C GLY A 17 -8.70 41.00 -10.95
N THR A 18 -8.31 40.35 -9.86
CA THR A 18 -7.87 38.94 -9.88
C THR A 18 -9.08 38.09 -10.17
N TRP A 19 -9.18 37.58 -11.39
CA TRP A 19 -10.16 36.59 -11.76
C TRP A 19 -9.71 35.25 -11.13
N THR A 20 -10.29 34.91 -10.00
CA THR A 20 -10.21 33.53 -9.48
C THR A 20 -10.98 32.65 -10.45
N GLN A 21 -10.28 31.94 -11.32
CA GLN A 21 -10.87 30.84 -12.09
C GLN A 21 -11.32 29.78 -11.09
N ALA A 22 -12.61 29.67 -10.87
CA ALA A 22 -13.19 28.52 -10.20
C ALA A 22 -12.86 27.29 -11.04
N GLN A 23 -11.99 26.40 -10.52
CA GLN A 23 -11.70 25.13 -11.18
C GLN A 23 -13.01 24.35 -11.30
N ALA A 24 -13.34 23.91 -12.51
CA ALA A 24 -14.46 23.02 -12.74
C ALA A 24 -14.31 21.80 -11.83
N PRO A 25 -15.39 21.33 -11.20
CA PRO A 25 -15.32 20.12 -10.38
C PRO A 25 -14.76 18.97 -11.21
N ALA A 26 -13.83 18.21 -10.63
CA ALA A 26 -13.23 17.05 -11.30
C ALA A 26 -14.33 16.11 -11.80
N PRO A 27 -14.24 15.58 -13.03
CA PRO A 27 -15.26 14.73 -13.59
C PRO A 27 -15.49 13.52 -12.69
N LYS A 28 -16.74 13.29 -12.32
CA LYS A 28 -17.19 12.09 -11.60
C LYS A 28 -17.32 10.94 -12.58
N ASN A 29 -17.25 9.71 -12.06
CA ASN A 29 -17.49 8.52 -12.85
C ASN A 29 -18.91 8.57 -13.49
N PRO A 30 -19.02 8.60 -14.84
CA PRO A 30 -20.31 8.67 -15.50
C PRO A 30 -21.17 7.42 -15.34
N LEU A 31 -20.59 6.32 -14.87
CA LEU A 31 -21.23 5.02 -14.64
C LEU A 31 -21.47 4.72 -13.16
N GLU A 32 -21.32 5.73 -12.28
CA GLU A 32 -21.55 5.54 -10.85
C GLU A 32 -23.00 5.13 -10.57
N GLY A 33 -23.19 4.02 -9.86
CA GLY A 33 -24.52 3.47 -9.55
C GLY A 33 -25.15 2.61 -10.64
N ASP A 34 -24.58 2.54 -11.84
CA ASP A 34 -25.09 1.65 -12.91
C ASP A 34 -24.76 0.18 -12.59
N GLN A 35 -25.80 -0.60 -12.34
CA GLN A 35 -25.67 -2.01 -11.94
C GLN A 35 -25.06 -2.90 -13.03
N ALA A 36 -25.26 -2.60 -14.31
CA ALA A 36 -24.66 -3.33 -15.39
C ALA A 36 -23.15 -3.02 -15.49
N ALA A 37 -22.79 -1.74 -15.37
CA ALA A 37 -21.42 -1.30 -15.33
C ALA A 37 -20.66 -1.88 -14.12
N ILE A 38 -21.28 -1.91 -12.92
CA ILE A 38 -20.71 -2.51 -11.71
C ILE A 38 -20.40 -3.99 -11.92
N ARG A 39 -21.34 -4.79 -12.49
CA ARG A 39 -21.09 -6.21 -12.75
C ARG A 39 -19.97 -6.42 -13.76
N SER A 40 -19.95 -5.65 -14.86
CA SER A 40 -18.87 -5.71 -15.85
C SER A 40 -17.54 -5.33 -15.24
N GLY A 41 -17.51 -4.24 -14.45
CA GLY A 41 -16.34 -3.76 -13.74
C GLY A 41 -15.78 -4.78 -12.74
N MET A 42 -16.64 -5.51 -12.03
CA MET A 42 -16.23 -6.62 -11.16
C MET A 42 -15.50 -7.71 -11.96
N GLY A 43 -16.02 -8.12 -13.13
CA GLY A 43 -15.38 -9.10 -13.98
C GLY A 43 -14.01 -8.64 -14.48
N LEU A 44 -13.93 -7.40 -14.96
CA LEU A 44 -12.68 -6.78 -15.42
C LEU A 44 -11.64 -6.66 -14.29
N PHE A 45 -12.07 -6.22 -13.12
CA PHE A 45 -11.20 -6.10 -11.93
C PHE A 45 -10.61 -7.46 -11.56
N ARG A 46 -11.44 -8.49 -11.47
CA ARG A 46 -11.00 -9.85 -11.13
C ARG A 46 -10.01 -10.41 -12.14
N ALA A 47 -10.22 -10.14 -13.43
CA ALA A 47 -9.36 -10.64 -14.48
C ALA A 47 -8.02 -9.91 -14.62
N ARG A 48 -7.92 -8.65 -14.19
CA ARG A 48 -6.75 -7.81 -14.49
C ARG A 48 -6.07 -7.19 -13.27
N CYS A 49 -6.77 -7.07 -12.14
CA CYS A 49 -6.31 -6.32 -11.00
C CYS A 49 -6.17 -7.19 -9.74
N ALA A 50 -7.00 -8.25 -9.62
CA ALA A 50 -7.11 -9.03 -8.40
C ALA A 50 -5.83 -9.81 -8.04
N ASP A 51 -4.97 -10.15 -9.00
CA ASP A 51 -3.69 -10.81 -8.72
C ASP A 51 -2.80 -9.97 -7.78
N CYS A 52 -2.87 -8.66 -7.91
CA CYS A 52 -2.14 -7.73 -7.03
C CYS A 52 -3.01 -7.19 -5.90
N HIS A 53 -4.26 -6.81 -6.20
CA HIS A 53 -5.12 -6.10 -5.24
C HIS A 53 -6.07 -6.99 -4.46
N GLY A 54 -6.06 -8.31 -4.70
CA GLY A 54 -7.00 -9.26 -4.07
C GLY A 54 -8.38 -9.26 -4.72
N MET A 55 -9.13 -10.35 -4.55
CA MET A 55 -10.48 -10.49 -5.11
C MET A 55 -11.48 -9.51 -4.48
N ASP A 56 -11.19 -9.06 -3.28
CA ASP A 56 -11.94 -8.13 -2.43
C ASP A 56 -11.34 -6.71 -2.39
N ALA A 57 -10.27 -6.47 -3.17
CA ALA A 57 -9.50 -5.23 -3.24
C ALA A 57 -8.74 -4.83 -1.96
N HIS A 58 -8.62 -5.72 -0.96
CA HIS A 58 -7.83 -5.49 0.26
C HIS A 58 -6.32 -5.68 0.08
N GLY A 59 -5.89 -6.06 -1.10
CA GLY A 59 -4.48 -6.17 -1.48
C GLY A 59 -3.83 -7.49 -1.09
N VAL A 60 -3.04 -8.03 -2.04
CA VAL A 60 -2.13 -9.17 -1.84
C VAL A 60 -0.69 -8.68 -1.99
N ARG A 61 -0.23 -8.44 -3.22
CA ARG A 61 1.06 -7.80 -3.52
C ARG A 61 0.92 -6.28 -3.61
N GLY A 62 -0.17 -5.81 -4.22
CA GLY A 62 -0.54 -4.41 -4.28
C GLY A 62 -1.16 -3.90 -2.98
N PRO A 63 -1.37 -2.57 -2.86
CA PRO A 63 -2.03 -1.99 -1.71
C PRO A 63 -3.52 -2.34 -1.65
N ASP A 64 -4.10 -2.19 -0.44
CA ASP A 64 -5.54 -2.11 -0.25
C ASP A 64 -6.06 -0.85 -0.94
N ILE A 65 -7.04 -1.02 -1.83
CA ILE A 65 -7.64 0.07 -2.59
C ILE A 65 -9.11 0.31 -2.23
N THR A 66 -9.61 -0.31 -1.18
CA THR A 66 -10.99 -0.08 -0.69
C THR A 66 -11.17 1.31 -0.09
N GLN A 67 -10.07 1.99 0.31
CA GLN A 67 -10.08 3.28 0.98
C GLN A 67 -9.53 4.43 0.12
N VAL A 68 -9.36 4.23 -1.19
CA VAL A 68 -8.67 5.20 -2.05
C VAL A 68 -9.38 6.56 -2.11
N TRP A 69 -10.71 6.59 -2.08
CA TRP A 69 -11.46 7.86 -2.05
C TRP A 69 -11.44 8.52 -0.67
N ALA A 70 -11.44 7.75 0.41
CA ALA A 70 -11.29 8.27 1.76
C ALA A 70 -9.92 8.92 1.99
N SER A 71 -8.90 8.49 1.23
CA SER A 71 -7.57 9.10 1.22
C SER A 71 -7.45 10.34 0.31
N GLY A 72 -8.56 10.85 -0.24
CA GLY A 72 -8.61 12.07 -1.03
C GLY A 72 -8.40 11.88 -2.54
N ARG A 73 -8.37 10.65 -3.07
CA ARG A 73 -8.27 10.41 -4.51
C ARG A 73 -9.57 10.75 -5.21
N THR A 74 -9.46 11.31 -6.41
CA THR A 74 -10.62 11.60 -7.29
C THR A 74 -10.84 10.47 -8.31
N ASP A 75 -12.03 10.39 -8.89
CA ASP A 75 -12.34 9.42 -9.95
C ASP A 75 -11.41 9.61 -11.16
N GLU A 76 -11.16 10.85 -11.58
CA GLU A 76 -10.25 11.17 -12.68
C GLU A 76 -8.79 10.77 -12.35
N GLY A 77 -8.34 11.05 -11.12
CA GLY A 77 -7.01 10.66 -10.67
C GLY A 77 -6.82 9.15 -10.64
N LEU A 78 -7.85 8.41 -10.24
CA LEU A 78 -7.83 6.94 -10.28
C LEU A 78 -7.92 6.41 -11.70
N PHE A 79 -8.75 7.00 -12.55
CA PHE A 79 -8.81 6.68 -13.97
C PHE A 79 -7.44 6.82 -14.64
N THR A 80 -6.80 7.96 -14.45
CA THR A 80 -5.45 8.23 -14.95
C THR A 80 -4.41 7.24 -14.40
N THR A 81 -4.52 6.90 -13.12
CA THR A 81 -3.64 5.91 -12.48
C THR A 81 -3.79 4.53 -13.11
N ILE A 82 -5.01 4.07 -13.40
CA ILE A 82 -5.24 2.79 -14.06
C ILE A 82 -4.69 2.81 -15.49
N LYS A 83 -4.96 3.86 -16.25
CA LYS A 83 -4.52 3.98 -17.65
C LYS A 83 -2.99 4.01 -17.78
N ASN A 84 -2.32 4.78 -16.92
CA ASN A 84 -0.90 5.10 -17.05
C ASN A 84 0.01 4.30 -16.10
N GLY A 85 -0.57 3.57 -15.13
CA GLY A 85 0.21 2.95 -14.08
C GLY A 85 0.84 3.97 -13.12
N ILE A 86 1.77 3.51 -12.30
CA ILE A 86 2.55 4.36 -11.38
C ILE A 86 4.03 4.10 -11.64
N ALA A 87 4.72 5.09 -12.20
CA ALA A 87 6.15 4.99 -12.52
C ALA A 87 6.99 4.59 -11.28
N GLY A 88 7.94 3.69 -11.46
CA GLY A 88 8.80 3.20 -10.38
C GLY A 88 8.13 2.23 -9.40
N THR A 89 6.94 1.73 -9.72
CA THR A 89 6.22 0.72 -8.93
C THR A 89 5.81 -0.48 -9.78
N GLU A 90 5.29 -1.53 -9.14
CA GLU A 90 4.74 -2.71 -9.83
C GLU A 90 3.32 -2.49 -10.41
N MET A 91 2.72 -1.30 -10.26
CA MET A 91 1.43 -0.97 -10.87
C MET A 91 1.60 -0.68 -12.35
N PRO A 92 1.31 -1.62 -13.27
CA PRO A 92 1.53 -1.41 -14.69
C PRO A 92 0.45 -0.52 -15.29
N ALA A 93 0.79 0.18 -16.39
CA ALA A 93 -0.20 0.84 -17.22
C ALA A 93 -1.16 -0.18 -17.86
N GLN A 94 -2.42 0.22 -18.06
CA GLN A 94 -3.45 -0.58 -18.71
C GLN A 94 -3.93 0.10 -20.01
N PRO A 95 -3.06 0.32 -21.00
CA PRO A 95 -3.40 1.09 -22.21
C PRO A 95 -4.44 0.39 -23.10
N ARG A 96 -4.60 -0.93 -22.95
CA ARG A 96 -5.57 -1.75 -23.72
C ARG A 96 -6.98 -1.75 -23.14
N LEU A 97 -7.18 -1.25 -21.91
CA LEU A 97 -8.53 -1.02 -21.39
C LEU A 97 -9.15 0.16 -22.13
N PHE A 98 -10.36 -0.02 -22.64
CA PHE A 98 -11.15 1.10 -23.15
C PHE A 98 -11.56 2.03 -22.00
N ASP A 99 -11.84 3.29 -22.29
CA ASP A 99 -12.20 4.26 -21.25
C ASP A 99 -13.46 3.86 -20.49
N HIS A 100 -14.47 3.36 -21.19
CA HIS A 100 -15.69 2.87 -20.54
C HIS A 100 -15.42 1.68 -19.60
N GLU A 101 -14.49 0.78 -19.93
CA GLU A 101 -14.10 -0.35 -19.08
C GLU A 101 -13.39 0.14 -17.81
N THR A 102 -12.55 1.16 -17.94
CA THR A 102 -11.90 1.80 -16.79
C THR A 102 -12.95 2.42 -15.85
N TRP A 103 -13.96 3.10 -16.40
CA TRP A 103 -15.07 3.64 -15.60
C TRP A 103 -15.93 2.55 -14.95
N GLN A 104 -16.13 1.42 -15.62
CA GLN A 104 -16.80 0.24 -15.05
C GLN A 104 -16.04 -0.32 -13.85
N ILE A 105 -14.71 -0.45 -13.95
CA ILE A 105 -13.86 -0.88 -12.81
C ILE A 105 -14.01 0.08 -11.64
N LEU A 106 -13.97 1.39 -11.89
CA LEU A 106 -14.13 2.40 -10.84
C LEU A 106 -15.55 2.37 -10.23
N ALA A 107 -16.60 2.11 -11.03
CA ALA A 107 -17.95 1.94 -10.51
C ALA A 107 -18.05 0.74 -9.54
N TYR A 108 -17.41 -0.38 -9.88
CA TYR A 108 -17.31 -1.53 -8.98
C TYR A 108 -16.53 -1.21 -7.70
N LEU A 109 -15.35 -0.60 -7.81
CA LEU A 109 -14.52 -0.23 -6.65
C LEU A 109 -15.24 0.74 -5.71
N ARG A 110 -16.11 1.63 -6.24
CA ARG A 110 -16.97 2.51 -5.41
C ARG A 110 -17.91 1.70 -4.52
N THR A 111 -18.44 0.58 -4.99
CA THR A 111 -19.31 -0.27 -4.14
C THR A 111 -18.54 -0.88 -3.00
N LEU A 112 -17.29 -1.31 -3.23
CA LEU A 112 -16.42 -1.81 -2.17
C LEU A 112 -16.07 -0.71 -1.17
N ALA A 113 -15.73 0.49 -1.64
CA ALA A 113 -15.44 1.63 -0.78
C ALA A 113 -16.63 2.04 0.09
N ALA A 114 -17.84 1.95 -0.43
CA ALA A 114 -19.06 2.25 0.34
C ALA A 114 -19.32 1.22 1.44
N SER A 115 -18.98 -0.05 1.19
CA SER A 115 -19.12 -1.14 2.15
C SER A 115 -18.04 -1.11 3.23
N ASN A 116 -16.85 -0.59 2.90
CA ASN A 116 -15.67 -0.53 3.78
C ASN A 116 -15.42 0.90 4.26
N ARG A 117 -16.43 1.53 4.88
CA ARG A 117 -16.26 2.88 5.43
C ARG A 117 -15.19 2.87 6.52
N PRO A 118 -14.21 3.81 6.50
CA PRO A 118 -13.21 3.91 7.55
C PRO A 118 -13.87 4.09 8.92
N GLU A 119 -13.54 3.21 9.85
CA GLU A 119 -13.91 3.42 11.25
C GLU A 119 -13.09 4.59 11.82
N PRO A 120 -13.62 5.32 12.83
CA PRO A 120 -12.84 6.29 13.56
C PRO A 120 -11.56 5.66 14.09
N PRO A 121 -10.41 6.35 14.05
CA PRO A 121 -9.16 5.82 14.56
C PRO A 121 -9.29 5.43 16.03
N ARG A 122 -9.00 4.17 16.36
CA ARG A 122 -8.95 3.65 17.73
C ARG A 122 -7.49 3.45 18.13
N GLY A 123 -7.20 3.55 19.43
CA GLY A 123 -5.88 3.30 20.00
C GLY A 123 -4.96 4.51 20.06
N ASP A 124 -3.86 4.34 20.77
CA ASP A 124 -2.80 5.30 21.01
C ASP A 124 -1.54 4.93 20.19
N ALA A 125 -1.12 5.81 19.28
CA ALA A 125 0.02 5.54 18.40
C ALA A 125 1.36 5.46 19.13
N GLU A 126 1.56 6.24 20.20
CA GLU A 126 2.82 6.22 20.97
C GLU A 126 2.94 4.92 21.77
N ASN A 127 1.85 4.44 22.34
CA ASN A 127 1.82 3.14 22.98
C ASN A 127 1.97 2.02 21.95
N GLY A 128 1.32 2.12 20.79
CA GLY A 128 1.46 1.19 19.67
C GLY A 128 2.89 1.07 19.16
N LYS A 129 3.66 2.17 19.16
CA LYS A 129 5.09 2.16 18.85
C LYS A 129 5.89 1.30 19.85
N LYS A 130 5.54 1.35 21.14
CA LYS A 130 6.18 0.49 22.16
C LYS A 130 5.84 -0.98 21.92
N VAL A 131 4.58 -1.29 21.60
CA VAL A 131 4.15 -2.66 21.23
C VAL A 131 4.91 -3.16 20.02
N TYR A 132 5.06 -2.32 18.97
CA TYR A 132 5.87 -2.63 17.79
C TYR A 132 7.33 -2.94 18.17
N GLN A 133 7.95 -2.09 18.98
CA GLN A 133 9.34 -2.27 19.41
C GLN A 133 9.55 -3.56 20.20
N ALA A 134 8.57 -3.94 21.03
CA ALA A 134 8.65 -5.16 21.83
C ALA A 134 8.46 -6.45 21.03
N ASN A 135 7.65 -6.43 19.94
CA ASN A 135 7.18 -7.65 19.30
C ASN A 135 7.54 -7.77 17.82
N CYS A 136 7.79 -6.69 17.11
CA CYS A 136 7.82 -6.68 15.65
C CYS A 136 9.18 -6.25 15.06
N VAL A 137 9.91 -5.37 15.75
CA VAL A 137 11.13 -4.72 15.25
C VAL A 137 12.25 -5.71 14.92
N SER A 138 12.29 -6.89 15.56
CA SER A 138 13.29 -7.93 15.28
C SER A 138 13.20 -8.50 13.87
N CYS A 139 12.02 -8.47 13.27
CA CYS A 139 11.76 -8.99 11.92
C CYS A 139 11.42 -7.90 10.92
N HIS A 140 10.74 -6.84 11.33
CA HIS A 140 10.29 -5.76 10.46
C HIS A 140 11.07 -4.49 10.67
N ARG A 141 11.32 -3.75 9.57
CA ARG A 141 11.91 -2.42 9.65
C ARG A 141 10.86 -1.32 9.43
N VAL A 142 11.12 -0.17 10.05
CA VAL A 142 10.41 1.08 9.82
C VAL A 142 11.46 2.19 9.64
N ASN A 143 11.39 2.93 8.55
CA ASN A 143 12.32 4.03 8.22
C ASN A 143 13.82 3.60 8.31
N GLY A 144 14.13 2.43 7.80
CA GLY A 144 15.47 1.88 7.77
C GLY A 144 15.95 1.19 9.07
N ALA A 145 15.22 1.33 10.19
CA ALA A 145 15.55 0.72 11.48
C ALA A 145 14.72 -0.56 11.72
N GLY A 146 15.37 -1.64 12.17
CA GLY A 146 14.74 -2.94 12.43
C GLY A 146 15.20 -4.05 11.49
N GLY A 147 14.61 -5.25 11.65
CA GLY A 147 14.97 -6.46 10.93
C GLY A 147 14.50 -6.50 9.48
N ARG A 148 15.00 -7.49 8.72
CA ARG A 148 14.71 -7.70 7.29
C ARG A 148 14.09 -9.06 6.98
N LEU A 149 13.77 -9.84 8.00
CA LEU A 149 13.11 -11.14 7.85
C LEU A 149 11.64 -11.02 7.44
N GLY A 150 11.01 -9.90 7.78
CA GLY A 150 9.69 -9.51 7.33
C GLY A 150 9.73 -8.28 6.40
N PRO A 151 8.61 -7.99 5.71
CA PRO A 151 8.49 -6.81 4.87
C PRO A 151 8.76 -5.51 5.63
N ASP A 152 9.25 -4.50 4.89
CA ASP A 152 9.37 -3.13 5.38
C ASP A 152 7.96 -2.55 5.62
N LEU A 153 7.74 -2.01 6.82
CA LEU A 153 6.46 -1.46 7.24
C LEU A 153 6.39 0.08 7.18
N SER A 154 7.42 0.74 6.65
CA SER A 154 7.47 2.21 6.58
C SER A 154 6.28 2.86 5.89
N ARG A 155 5.58 2.12 5.03
CA ARG A 155 4.42 2.58 4.26
C ARG A 155 3.15 1.77 4.50
N ILE A 156 3.13 0.96 5.53
CA ILE A 156 2.04 -0.01 5.76
C ILE A 156 0.69 0.68 5.97
N GLY A 157 0.66 1.87 6.55
CA GLY A 157 -0.55 2.64 6.79
C GLY A 157 -1.22 3.21 5.53
N THR A 158 -0.52 3.18 4.37
CA THR A 158 -1.12 3.48 3.06
C THR A 158 -1.39 2.22 2.24
N ALA A 159 -0.86 1.08 2.68
CA ALA A 159 -0.90 -0.17 1.92
C ALA A 159 -1.98 -1.15 2.42
N ARG A 160 -2.40 -1.02 3.69
CA ARG A 160 -3.35 -1.98 4.30
C ARG A 160 -4.37 -1.26 5.18
N SER A 161 -5.63 -1.73 5.10
CA SER A 161 -6.68 -1.32 6.03
C SER A 161 -6.47 -1.90 7.43
N ARG A 162 -7.22 -1.39 8.39
CA ARG A 162 -7.21 -1.88 9.78
C ARG A 162 -7.51 -3.37 9.85
N GLU A 163 -8.55 -3.81 9.17
CA GLU A 163 -9.05 -5.19 9.17
C GLU A 163 -7.97 -6.16 8.65
N VAL A 164 -7.29 -5.78 7.58
CA VAL A 164 -6.19 -6.58 7.02
C VAL A 164 -5.00 -6.64 7.98
N LEU A 165 -4.66 -5.53 8.64
CA LEU A 165 -3.59 -5.51 9.64
C LEU A 165 -3.94 -6.41 10.83
N GLU A 166 -5.15 -6.32 11.35
CA GLU A 166 -5.65 -7.15 12.43
C GLU A 166 -5.60 -8.64 12.07
N LEU A 167 -6.18 -9.01 10.90
CA LEU A 167 -6.17 -10.38 10.40
C LEU A 167 -4.74 -10.93 10.33
N ARG A 168 -3.80 -10.17 9.76
CA ARG A 168 -2.40 -10.62 9.60
C ARG A 168 -1.67 -10.73 10.94
N ILE A 169 -1.87 -9.82 11.86
CA ILE A 169 -1.28 -9.87 13.20
C ILE A 169 -1.81 -11.07 13.98
N ARG A 170 -3.11 -11.36 13.84
CA ARG A 170 -3.76 -12.52 14.50
C ARG A 170 -3.44 -13.88 13.83
N GLY A 171 -2.68 -13.88 12.74
CA GLY A 171 -2.17 -15.11 12.08
C GLY A 171 -2.89 -15.49 10.78
N GLY A 172 -3.82 -14.69 10.31
CA GLY A 172 -4.51 -14.89 9.03
C GLY A 172 -3.65 -14.44 7.83
N VAL A 173 -2.53 -15.11 7.58
CA VAL A 173 -1.65 -14.77 6.45
C VAL A 173 -1.96 -15.73 5.30
N GLU A 174 -2.59 -15.18 4.24
CA GLU A 174 -2.76 -15.86 2.96
C GLU A 174 -1.75 -15.32 1.96
N GLY A 175 -0.83 -16.18 1.51
CA GLY A 175 0.22 -15.85 0.56
C GLY A 175 1.35 -14.99 1.16
N PHE A 176 2.44 -14.89 0.42
CA PHE A 176 3.63 -14.15 0.82
C PHE A 176 3.99 -13.11 -0.24
N LEU A 177 4.59 -12.02 0.20
CA LEU A 177 5.22 -11.10 -0.73
C LEU A 177 6.47 -11.76 -1.33
N PRO A 178 6.78 -11.54 -2.61
CA PRO A 178 8.02 -12.01 -3.22
C PRO A 178 9.24 -11.62 -2.37
N GLY A 179 10.12 -12.58 -2.15
CA GLY A 179 11.30 -12.38 -1.30
C GLY A 179 11.07 -12.56 0.20
N TYR A 180 9.87 -13.02 0.60
CA TYR A 180 9.52 -13.30 2.01
C TYR A 180 8.83 -14.65 2.18
N GLU A 181 8.88 -15.52 1.15
CA GLU A 181 8.36 -16.88 1.20
C GLU A 181 9.19 -17.70 2.18
N PRO A 182 8.59 -18.33 3.19
CA PRO A 182 9.31 -19.18 4.12
C PRO A 182 9.79 -20.45 3.42
N VAL A 183 11.04 -20.82 3.63
CA VAL A 183 11.67 -21.97 3.00
C VAL A 183 12.56 -22.72 3.98
N THR A 184 12.60 -24.02 3.82
CA THR A 184 13.55 -24.92 4.47
C THR A 184 14.38 -25.62 3.42
N LEU A 185 15.69 -25.63 3.56
CA LEU A 185 16.58 -26.41 2.71
C LEU A 185 17.59 -27.21 3.53
N THR A 186 17.99 -28.35 2.97
CA THR A 186 19.03 -29.21 3.56
C THR A 186 20.09 -29.48 2.50
N PRO A 187 21.31 -28.94 2.65
CA PRO A 187 22.42 -29.28 1.78
C PRO A 187 22.80 -30.79 1.87
N VAL A 188 23.41 -31.33 0.82
CA VAL A 188 23.95 -32.69 0.82
C VAL A 188 24.97 -32.88 1.95
N THR A 189 25.79 -31.84 2.19
CA THR A 189 26.72 -31.75 3.31
C THR A 189 26.34 -30.56 4.16
N GLY A 190 25.87 -30.79 5.40
CA GLY A 190 25.57 -29.69 6.32
C GLY A 190 24.23 -29.81 7.02
N THR A 191 23.91 -28.81 7.78
CA THR A 191 22.69 -28.72 8.57
C THR A 191 21.54 -28.04 7.81
N THR A 192 20.32 -28.42 8.14
CA THR A 192 19.11 -27.79 7.64
C THR A 192 19.11 -26.32 7.96
N VAL A 193 18.78 -25.49 6.96
CA VAL A 193 18.66 -24.04 7.08
C VAL A 193 17.21 -23.65 6.85
N VAL A 194 16.69 -22.82 7.75
CA VAL A 194 15.34 -22.25 7.67
C VAL A 194 15.47 -20.74 7.48
N GLY A 195 14.71 -20.18 6.57
CA GLY A 195 14.76 -18.75 6.28
C GLY A 195 13.65 -18.30 5.38
N VAL A 196 13.88 -17.13 4.77
CA VAL A 196 12.99 -16.56 3.74
C VAL A 196 13.73 -16.57 2.40
N LYS A 197 13.05 -17.02 1.37
CA LYS A 197 13.56 -17.05 0.00
C LYS A 197 13.69 -15.62 -0.53
N LYS A 198 14.85 -15.26 -1.03
CA LYS A 198 15.14 -13.93 -1.59
C LYS A 198 15.17 -13.95 -3.11
N ASN A 199 15.60 -15.02 -3.67
CA ASN A 199 15.58 -15.26 -5.11
C ASN A 199 15.62 -16.75 -5.39
N GLU A 200 15.11 -17.16 -6.55
CA GLU A 200 15.15 -18.52 -7.03
C GLU A 200 15.12 -18.53 -8.55
N ASP A 201 15.98 -19.37 -9.16
CA ASP A 201 15.95 -19.68 -10.58
C ASP A 201 15.97 -21.21 -10.80
N LEU A 202 16.19 -21.65 -12.03
CA LEU A 202 16.23 -23.08 -12.35
C LEU A 202 17.36 -23.84 -11.64
N PHE A 203 18.45 -23.17 -11.31
CA PHE A 203 19.69 -23.78 -10.87
C PHE A 203 20.02 -23.47 -9.42
N SER A 204 19.58 -22.31 -8.91
CA SER A 204 19.96 -21.83 -7.60
C SER A 204 18.80 -21.24 -6.81
N VAL A 205 18.99 -21.18 -5.48
CA VAL A 205 18.10 -20.49 -4.56
C VAL A 205 18.92 -19.64 -3.61
N GLN A 206 18.46 -18.42 -3.35
CA GLN A 206 19.04 -17.53 -2.32
C GLN A 206 18.05 -17.41 -1.16
N ILE A 207 18.54 -17.67 0.03
CA ILE A 207 17.73 -17.51 1.26
C ILE A 207 18.41 -16.57 2.24
N MET A 208 17.60 -15.88 3.03
CA MET A 208 18.05 -15.13 4.19
C MET A 208 17.73 -15.94 5.45
N ASP A 209 18.76 -16.30 6.21
CA ASP A 209 18.62 -17.04 7.47
C ASP A 209 18.13 -16.14 8.62
N SER A 210 17.86 -16.72 9.79
CA SER A 210 17.40 -16.00 11.00
C SER A 210 18.40 -14.96 11.54
N ARG A 211 19.65 -14.98 11.06
CA ARG A 211 20.69 -13.98 11.38
C ARG A 211 20.81 -12.92 10.29
N GLU A 212 19.84 -12.88 9.37
CA GLU A 212 19.79 -11.97 8.22
C GLU A 212 20.96 -12.09 7.24
N ARG A 213 21.64 -13.25 7.20
CA ARG A 213 22.68 -13.53 6.21
C ARG A 213 22.04 -14.14 4.98
N ILE A 214 22.31 -13.54 3.82
CA ILE A 214 21.88 -14.06 2.52
C ILE A 214 22.93 -15.04 2.03
N GLN A 215 22.51 -16.27 1.70
CA GLN A 215 23.34 -17.34 1.16
C GLN A 215 22.69 -17.92 -0.09
N GLY A 216 23.51 -18.17 -1.10
CA GLY A 216 23.11 -18.89 -2.32
C GLY A 216 23.46 -20.35 -2.24
N TYR A 217 22.60 -21.20 -2.80
CA TYR A 217 22.79 -22.64 -2.89
C TYR A 217 22.47 -23.11 -4.30
N ASP A 218 23.34 -23.95 -4.88
CA ASP A 218 23.05 -24.67 -6.10
C ASP A 218 22.03 -25.77 -5.78
N LYS A 219 20.94 -25.86 -6.51
CA LYS A 219 19.89 -26.86 -6.29
C LYS A 219 20.42 -28.29 -6.39
N SER A 220 21.42 -28.53 -7.24
CA SER A 220 22.11 -29.84 -7.37
C SER A 220 22.89 -30.25 -6.09
N SER A 221 23.22 -29.30 -5.23
CA SER A 221 23.91 -29.53 -3.95
C SER A 221 22.94 -29.67 -2.76
N LEU A 222 21.62 -29.64 -3.02
CA LEU A 222 20.60 -29.79 -1.99
C LEU A 222 20.09 -31.22 -1.95
N LYS A 223 19.98 -31.76 -0.74
CA LYS A 223 19.23 -32.99 -0.46
C LYS A 223 17.73 -32.73 -0.49
N GLU A 224 17.32 -31.54 -0.02
CA GLU A 224 15.91 -31.16 0.09
C GLU A 224 15.78 -29.64 -0.03
N LEU A 225 14.74 -29.19 -0.72
CA LEU A 225 14.27 -27.80 -0.77
C LEU A 225 12.75 -27.82 -0.66
N GLN A 226 12.21 -27.20 0.38
CA GLN A 226 10.78 -27.19 0.66
C GLN A 226 10.29 -25.79 0.94
N ASP A 227 9.29 -25.35 0.18
CA ASP A 227 8.52 -24.15 0.49
C ASP A 227 7.59 -24.43 1.68
N ASN A 228 7.61 -23.56 2.67
CA ASN A 228 6.76 -23.71 3.84
C ASN A 228 5.43 -22.97 3.63
N PRO A 229 4.29 -23.63 3.80
CA PRO A 229 2.98 -23.00 3.62
C PRO A 229 2.62 -22.05 4.77
N ARG A 230 3.36 -22.09 5.88
CA ARG A 230 3.09 -21.28 7.07
C ARG A 230 4.05 -20.08 7.12
N SER A 231 3.50 -18.93 7.47
CA SER A 231 4.28 -17.72 7.68
C SER A 231 5.34 -17.90 8.77
N ALA A 232 6.52 -17.30 8.55
CA ALA A 232 7.51 -17.13 9.61
C ALA A 232 7.06 -16.10 10.67
N MET A 233 6.10 -15.22 10.34
CA MET A 233 5.47 -14.30 11.29
C MET A 233 4.57 -15.11 12.25
N PRO A 234 4.82 -15.08 13.57
CA PRO A 234 3.97 -15.79 14.52
C PRO A 234 2.59 -15.16 14.62
N ALA A 235 1.57 -15.96 14.91
CA ALA A 235 0.28 -15.42 15.30
C ALA A 235 0.37 -14.77 16.69
N PHE A 236 -0.10 -13.55 16.80
CA PHE A 236 -0.17 -12.84 18.08
C PHE A 236 -1.59 -12.91 18.62
N GLY A 237 -1.90 -13.99 19.36
CA GLY A 237 -3.17 -14.12 20.05
C GLY A 237 -3.34 -13.10 21.17
N SER A 238 -4.57 -12.98 21.72
CA SER A 238 -4.91 -12.00 22.77
C SER A 238 -4.12 -12.20 24.09
N ASN A 239 -3.53 -13.37 24.28
CA ASN A 239 -2.63 -13.68 25.39
C ASN A 239 -1.21 -13.05 25.20
N ARG A 240 -0.82 -12.66 24.00
CA ARG A 240 0.48 -12.02 23.70
C ARG A 240 0.34 -10.52 23.42
N ILE A 241 -0.69 -10.13 22.71
CA ILE A 241 -1.06 -8.74 22.41
C ILE A 241 -2.55 -8.64 22.69
N SER A 242 -2.92 -7.98 23.80
CA SER A 242 -4.30 -7.74 24.19
C SER A 242 -5.05 -6.93 23.11
N GLU A 243 -6.38 -6.88 23.18
CA GLU A 243 -7.18 -6.09 22.21
C GLU A 243 -6.83 -4.60 22.25
N LYS A 244 -6.57 -4.07 23.45
CA LYS A 244 -6.14 -2.68 23.57
C LYS A 244 -4.77 -2.44 22.92
N GLU A 245 -3.80 -3.30 23.18
CA GLU A 245 -2.47 -3.21 22.55
C GLU A 245 -2.52 -3.41 21.05
N LEU A 246 -3.45 -4.25 20.55
CA LEU A 246 -3.70 -4.40 19.12
C LEU A 246 -4.24 -3.11 18.51
N ASP A 247 -5.22 -2.48 19.15
CA ASP A 247 -5.75 -1.19 18.72
C ASP A 247 -4.64 -0.13 18.67
N ASP A 248 -3.81 -0.07 19.70
CA ASP A 248 -2.68 0.86 19.81
C ASP A 248 -1.63 0.57 18.70
N LEU A 249 -1.27 -0.70 18.50
CA LEU A 249 -0.33 -1.15 17.46
C LEU A 249 -0.83 -0.79 16.06
N ILE A 250 -2.07 -1.11 15.75
CA ILE A 250 -2.66 -0.79 14.44
C ILE A 250 -2.71 0.72 14.25
N ARG A 251 -3.03 1.49 15.29
CA ARG A 251 -3.00 2.95 15.23
C ARG A 251 -1.60 3.46 14.88
N TYR A 252 -0.56 2.92 15.47
CA TYR A 252 0.83 3.25 15.11
C TYR A 252 1.12 2.89 13.66
N LEU A 253 0.80 1.67 13.23
CA LEU A 253 1.05 1.22 11.85
C LEU A 253 0.32 2.10 10.82
N GLN A 254 -0.87 2.59 11.11
CA GLN A 254 -1.62 3.51 10.25
C GLN A 254 -0.95 4.89 10.10
N THR A 255 -0.08 5.29 11.03
CA THR A 255 0.73 6.52 10.90
C THR A 255 1.90 6.38 9.92
N LEU A 256 2.30 5.15 9.60
CA LEU A 256 3.45 4.85 8.75
C LEU A 256 3.06 4.99 7.27
N ARG A 257 3.18 6.20 6.74
CA ARG A 257 2.75 6.56 5.37
C ARG A 257 3.92 6.72 4.39
N GLY A 258 5.14 6.35 4.81
CA GLY A 258 6.35 6.53 4.04
C GLY A 258 6.97 7.89 4.25
N PHE A 259 8.03 8.14 3.52
CA PHE A 259 8.75 9.41 3.54
C PHE A 259 7.89 10.50 2.89
N ASP A 260 7.70 11.61 3.56
CA ASP A 260 7.09 12.82 3.01
C ASP A 260 8.20 13.69 2.39
N PRO A 261 8.28 13.81 1.05
CA PRO A 261 9.33 14.61 0.42
C PRO A 261 9.25 16.10 0.78
N SER A 262 8.12 16.58 1.31
CA SER A 262 7.95 17.97 1.72
C SER A 262 8.72 18.32 3.01
N VAL A 263 9.20 17.32 3.74
CA VAL A 263 9.95 17.49 5.01
C VAL A 263 11.46 17.66 4.77
N ILE A 264 11.95 17.52 3.53
CA ILE A 264 13.34 17.86 3.19
C ILE A 264 13.37 19.35 2.86
N GLN A 265 13.70 20.16 3.83
CA GLN A 265 14.18 21.54 3.64
C GLN A 265 15.69 21.56 3.73
#